data_582505d353725d6edea95487f5ea7607
#
_entry.id   582505d353725d6edea95487f5ea7607
#
_cell.length_a   1.000
_cell.length_b   1.000
_cell.length_c   1.000
_cell.angle_alpha   90.00
_cell.angle_beta   90.00
_cell.angle_gamma   90.00
#
_symmetry.space_group_name_H-M   'P 1'
#
loop_
_entity.id
_entity.type
_entity.pdbx_description
1 polymer ?
#
loop_
_entity_poly.entity_id
_entity_poly.type
_entity_poly.pdbx_seq_one_letter_code
_entity_poly.pdbx_strand_id
1 'polypeptide(L)'
;MKLLALDTSSEGCSAALWLDGRVTERFEVAPRGHTRLLMPMVRELFAEQGLSPTDLDALAFARGPGSFTGLRIATGVVQGLAWGLDIPVVPVSSLAAVALAAIETHALQEGDCIAVAFDARMGEVYWGVFRCEAGLPVLLSEERVCPPDAVTLPPDAGGNWYGAGQG
;
A
#
# COMPACT_ATOMS: atom_id res chain seq x y z
N MET A 1 -19.95 2.93 0.39
CA MET A 1 -18.87 2.65 -0.62
C MET A 1 -18.24 1.32 -0.32
N LYS A 2 -18.03 0.50 -1.34
CA LYS A 2 -17.45 -0.83 -1.25
C LYS A 2 -16.20 -0.88 -2.13
N LEU A 3 -15.04 -1.14 -1.54
CA LEU A 3 -13.76 -1.12 -2.22
C LEU A 3 -12.97 -2.40 -1.94
N LEU A 4 -12.41 -3.01 -2.98
CA LEU A 4 -11.44 -4.09 -2.86
C LEU A 4 -10.03 -3.54 -3.08
N ALA A 5 -9.14 -3.76 -2.12
CA ALA A 5 -7.73 -3.39 -2.19
C ALA A 5 -6.83 -4.62 -2.28
N LEU A 6 -5.82 -4.57 -3.15
CA LEU A 6 -4.87 -5.66 -3.39
C LEU A 6 -3.43 -5.17 -3.26
N ASP A 7 -2.61 -5.94 -2.56
CA ASP A 7 -1.17 -5.69 -2.45
C ASP A 7 -0.36 -6.98 -2.59
N THR A 8 0.55 -6.98 -3.55
CA THR A 8 1.55 -8.00 -3.79
C THR A 8 2.93 -7.38 -4.02
N SER A 9 3.16 -6.17 -3.50
CA SER A 9 4.37 -5.38 -3.71
C SER A 9 5.59 -5.87 -2.93
N SER A 10 5.41 -6.77 -1.96
CA SER A 10 6.45 -7.37 -1.11
C SER A 10 6.34 -8.89 -1.10
N GLU A 11 6.96 -9.55 -0.12
CA GLU A 11 6.74 -10.99 0.13
C GLU A 11 5.35 -11.29 0.73
N GLY A 12 4.69 -10.28 1.24
CA GLY A 12 3.31 -10.34 1.68
C GLY A 12 2.34 -10.33 0.50
N CYS A 13 1.32 -11.18 0.57
CA CYS A 13 0.18 -11.19 -0.31
C CYS A 13 -1.04 -10.79 0.48
N SER A 14 -1.72 -9.72 0.10
CA SER A 14 -2.91 -9.26 0.81
C SER A 14 -4.05 -8.86 -0.10
N ALA A 15 -5.25 -9.07 0.42
CA ALA A 15 -6.49 -8.56 -0.12
C ALA A 15 -7.35 -8.02 1.03
N ALA A 16 -7.99 -6.89 0.84
CA ALA A 16 -8.86 -6.28 1.84
C ALA A 16 -10.14 -5.73 1.21
N LEU A 17 -11.26 -5.89 1.90
CA LEU A 17 -12.52 -5.24 1.59
C LEU A 17 -12.76 -4.10 2.57
N TRP A 18 -12.99 -2.91 2.05
CA TRP A 18 -13.48 -1.78 2.81
C TRP A 18 -14.97 -1.60 2.52
N LEU A 19 -15.78 -1.70 3.56
CA LEU A 19 -17.23 -1.63 3.50
C LEU A 19 -17.71 -0.55 4.46
N ASP A 20 -17.99 0.65 3.94
CA ASP A 20 -18.53 1.77 4.71
C ASP A 20 -17.79 2.06 6.03
N GLY A 21 -16.46 2.10 5.96
CA GLY A 21 -15.59 2.39 7.10
C GLY A 21 -15.07 1.15 7.85
N ARG A 22 -15.51 -0.05 7.48
CA ARG A 22 -15.05 -1.31 8.07
C ARG A 22 -14.12 -2.06 7.11
N VAL A 23 -12.96 -2.45 7.60
CA VAL A 23 -11.98 -3.26 6.86
C VAL A 23 -12.05 -4.72 7.29
N THR A 24 -12.08 -5.62 6.32
CA THR A 24 -11.85 -7.06 6.50
C THR A 24 -10.74 -7.46 5.56
N GLU A 25 -9.71 -8.17 6.05
CA GLU A 25 -8.52 -8.48 5.27
C GLU A 25 -8.11 -9.95 5.33
N ARG A 26 -7.32 -10.35 4.34
CA ARG A 26 -6.52 -11.58 4.30
C ARG A 26 -5.08 -11.21 4.00
N PHE A 27 -4.17 -11.78 4.77
CA PHE A 27 -2.74 -11.56 4.63
C PHE A 27 -1.96 -12.86 4.83
N GLU A 28 -0.99 -13.11 3.96
CA GLU A 28 -0.07 -14.23 4.10
C GLU A 28 1.32 -13.84 3.56
N VAL A 29 2.36 -14.16 4.31
CA VAL A 29 3.74 -14.06 3.81
C VAL A 29 4.04 -15.31 2.99
N ALA A 30 4.14 -15.15 1.69
CA ALA A 30 4.29 -16.27 0.75
C ALA A 30 5.21 -15.89 -0.40
N PRO A 31 6.53 -15.90 -0.20
CA PRO A 31 7.48 -15.65 -1.27
C PRO A 31 7.16 -16.50 -2.49
N ARG A 32 6.97 -15.86 -3.66
CA ARG A 32 6.59 -16.51 -4.93
C ARG A 32 5.21 -17.19 -4.95
N GLY A 33 4.38 -16.98 -3.92
CA GLY A 33 3.05 -17.59 -3.80
C GLY A 33 1.88 -16.72 -4.29
N HIS A 34 2.12 -15.46 -4.63
CA HIS A 34 1.08 -14.45 -4.88
C HIS A 34 0.04 -14.85 -5.92
N THR A 35 0.46 -15.41 -7.06
CA THR A 35 -0.45 -15.85 -8.14
C THR A 35 -1.41 -16.94 -7.69
N ARG A 36 -0.99 -17.78 -6.75
CA ARG A 36 -1.82 -18.88 -6.22
C ARG A 36 -2.76 -18.40 -5.11
N LEU A 37 -2.36 -17.41 -4.33
CA LEU A 37 -3.05 -16.98 -3.11
C LEU A 37 -4.03 -15.83 -3.33
N LEU A 38 -3.70 -14.87 -4.19
CA LEU A 38 -4.43 -13.61 -4.28
C LEU A 38 -5.92 -13.81 -4.61
N MET A 39 -6.25 -14.56 -5.65
CA MET A 39 -7.64 -14.77 -6.03
C MET A 39 -8.44 -15.63 -5.05
N PRO A 40 -7.89 -16.70 -4.44
CA PRO A 40 -8.54 -17.37 -3.31
C PRO A 40 -8.86 -16.42 -2.15
N MET A 41 -7.94 -15.56 -1.72
CA MET A 41 -8.19 -14.56 -0.66
C MET A 41 -9.35 -13.63 -1.01
N VAL A 42 -9.39 -13.15 -2.25
CA VAL A 42 -10.49 -12.30 -2.74
C VAL A 42 -11.83 -13.05 -2.66
N ARG A 43 -11.89 -14.31 -3.13
CA ARG A 43 -13.11 -15.13 -3.07
C ARG A 43 -13.59 -15.38 -1.64
N GLU A 44 -12.68 -15.66 -0.72
CA GLU A 44 -12.99 -15.84 0.70
C GLU A 44 -13.59 -14.59 1.32
N LEU A 45 -13.02 -13.42 1.04
CA LEU A 45 -13.54 -12.13 1.51
C LEU A 45 -14.96 -11.88 1.00
N PHE A 46 -15.21 -12.10 -0.28
CA PHE A 46 -16.55 -11.96 -0.85
C PHE A 46 -17.55 -12.93 -0.23
N ALA A 47 -17.17 -14.20 -0.07
CA ALA A 47 -18.04 -15.22 0.52
C ALA A 47 -18.38 -14.90 1.98
N GLU A 48 -17.40 -14.45 2.77
CA GLU A 48 -17.60 -14.08 4.17
C GLU A 48 -18.55 -12.89 4.34
N GLN A 49 -18.45 -11.90 3.43
CA GLN A 49 -19.27 -10.69 3.49
C GLN A 49 -20.60 -10.81 2.71
N GLY A 50 -20.84 -11.97 2.06
CA GLY A 50 -22.02 -12.19 1.25
C GLY A 50 -22.13 -11.24 0.05
N LEU A 51 -20.98 -10.85 -0.52
CA LEU A 51 -20.88 -9.90 -1.64
C LEU A 51 -20.60 -10.61 -2.97
N SER A 52 -21.04 -9.96 -4.05
CA SER A 52 -20.63 -10.26 -5.42
C SER A 52 -19.60 -9.22 -5.89
N PRO A 53 -18.69 -9.56 -6.82
CA PRO A 53 -17.80 -8.57 -7.43
C PRO A 53 -18.51 -7.36 -8.03
N THR A 54 -19.74 -7.55 -8.54
CA THR A 54 -20.58 -6.47 -9.07
C THR A 54 -21.11 -5.48 -8.04
N ASP A 55 -20.93 -5.78 -6.75
CA ASP A 55 -21.27 -4.87 -5.64
C ASP A 55 -20.20 -3.82 -5.36
N LEU A 56 -19.00 -3.96 -5.96
CA LEU A 56 -17.91 -3.03 -5.76
C LEU A 56 -18.12 -1.69 -6.46
N ASP A 57 -17.76 -0.62 -5.77
CA ASP A 57 -17.74 0.74 -6.33
C ASP A 57 -16.37 1.10 -6.93
N ALA A 58 -15.28 0.53 -6.40
CA ALA A 58 -13.92 0.80 -6.85
C ALA A 58 -12.95 -0.33 -6.47
N LEU A 59 -11.78 -0.32 -7.12
CA LEU A 59 -10.62 -1.12 -6.76
C LEU A 59 -9.47 -0.23 -6.32
N ALA A 60 -8.63 -0.71 -5.39
CA ALA A 60 -7.36 -0.09 -5.07
C ALA A 60 -6.24 -1.13 -5.19
N PHE A 61 -5.02 -0.68 -5.46
CA PHE A 61 -3.86 -1.57 -5.47
C PHE A 61 -2.58 -0.82 -5.13
N ALA A 62 -1.61 -1.54 -4.56
CA ALA A 62 -0.27 -1.01 -4.36
C ALA A 62 0.43 -0.86 -5.73
N ARG A 63 0.66 0.40 -6.14
CA ARG A 63 1.34 0.73 -7.41
C ARG A 63 2.87 0.61 -7.30
N GLY A 64 3.38 0.32 -6.12
CA GLY A 64 4.80 0.32 -5.80
C GLY A 64 5.20 1.59 -5.02
N PRO A 65 6.50 1.70 -4.75
CA PRO A 65 7.60 0.81 -5.16
C PRO A 65 7.55 -0.56 -4.47
N GLY A 66 8.23 -1.53 -5.07
CA GLY A 66 8.30 -2.89 -4.52
C GLY A 66 8.74 -3.95 -5.53
N SER A 67 8.41 -5.20 -5.24
CA SER A 67 8.75 -6.35 -6.09
C SER A 67 8.23 -6.19 -7.51
N PHE A 68 9.11 -6.25 -8.49
CA PHE A 68 8.80 -6.15 -9.91
C PHE A 68 7.75 -7.16 -10.39
N THR A 69 7.89 -8.41 -9.98
CA THR A 69 6.94 -9.47 -10.31
C THR A 69 5.64 -9.30 -9.53
N GLY A 70 5.74 -9.00 -8.24
CA GLY A 70 4.58 -8.79 -7.38
C GLY A 70 3.68 -7.67 -7.87
N LEU A 71 4.24 -6.51 -8.19
CA LEU A 71 3.48 -5.37 -8.71
C LEU A 71 2.69 -5.71 -9.98
N ARG A 72 3.27 -6.53 -10.89
CA ARG A 72 2.57 -6.98 -12.09
C ARG A 72 1.41 -7.90 -11.80
N ILE A 73 1.50 -8.74 -10.77
CA ILE A 73 0.42 -9.67 -10.37
C ILE A 73 -0.81 -8.88 -9.94
N ALA A 74 -0.67 -7.98 -8.96
CA ALA A 74 -1.79 -7.14 -8.51
C ALA A 74 -2.34 -6.27 -9.64
N THR A 75 -1.45 -5.63 -10.41
CA THR A 75 -1.85 -4.78 -11.54
C THR A 75 -2.67 -5.57 -12.58
N GLY A 76 -2.22 -6.78 -12.95
CA GLY A 76 -2.95 -7.62 -13.91
C GLY A 76 -4.33 -8.04 -13.41
N VAL A 77 -4.43 -8.42 -12.13
CA VAL A 77 -5.72 -8.77 -11.51
C VAL A 77 -6.65 -7.56 -11.47
N VAL A 78 -6.15 -6.42 -11.02
CA VAL A 78 -6.93 -5.17 -10.93
C VAL A 78 -7.40 -4.72 -12.31
N GLN A 79 -6.54 -4.74 -13.33
CA GLN A 79 -6.92 -4.40 -14.69
C GLN A 79 -8.04 -5.31 -15.22
N GLY A 80 -7.92 -6.62 -15.01
CA GLY A 80 -8.96 -7.57 -15.43
C GLY A 80 -10.29 -7.34 -14.74
N LEU A 81 -10.28 -7.13 -13.42
CA LEU A 81 -11.48 -6.84 -12.64
C LEU A 81 -12.10 -5.49 -13.01
N ALA A 82 -11.31 -4.44 -13.12
CA ALA A 82 -11.77 -3.10 -13.46
C ALA A 82 -12.44 -3.07 -14.84
N TRP A 83 -11.80 -3.72 -15.82
CA TRP A 83 -12.37 -3.84 -17.16
C TRP A 83 -13.67 -4.63 -17.17
N GLY A 84 -13.70 -5.78 -16.48
CA GLY A 84 -14.90 -6.65 -16.46
C GLY A 84 -16.08 -6.06 -15.70
N LEU A 85 -15.83 -5.20 -14.70
CA LEU A 85 -16.84 -4.59 -13.85
C LEU A 85 -17.17 -3.14 -14.24
N ASP A 86 -16.38 -2.52 -15.11
CA ASP A 86 -16.49 -1.10 -15.49
C ASP A 86 -16.44 -0.15 -14.27
N ILE A 87 -15.49 -0.38 -13.37
CA ILE A 87 -15.33 0.41 -12.13
C ILE A 87 -13.96 1.10 -12.08
N PRO A 88 -13.83 2.23 -11.37
CA PRO A 88 -12.58 2.96 -11.24
C PRO A 88 -11.53 2.23 -10.41
N VAL A 89 -10.26 2.58 -10.65
CA VAL A 89 -9.10 2.05 -9.96
C VAL A 89 -8.32 3.17 -9.27
N VAL A 90 -7.93 2.96 -8.02
CA VAL A 90 -7.11 3.87 -7.21
C VAL A 90 -5.72 3.27 -7.00
N PRO A 91 -4.67 3.82 -7.61
CA PRO A 91 -3.30 3.41 -7.33
C PRO A 91 -2.80 4.05 -6.03
N VAL A 92 -2.23 3.23 -5.14
CA VAL A 92 -1.71 3.67 -3.84
C VAL A 92 -0.21 3.41 -3.77
N SER A 93 0.57 4.40 -3.31
CA SER A 93 2.00 4.21 -3.05
C SER A 93 2.21 3.22 -1.90
N SER A 94 3.11 2.24 -2.10
CA SER A 94 3.50 1.31 -1.03
C SER A 94 4.20 2.04 0.13
N LEU A 95 4.95 3.11 -0.16
CA LEU A 95 5.57 3.96 0.88
C LEU A 95 4.51 4.71 1.67
N ALA A 96 3.50 5.27 1.00
CA ALA A 96 2.38 5.96 1.67
C ALA A 96 1.55 5.00 2.54
N ALA A 97 1.34 3.76 2.10
CA ALA A 97 0.64 2.75 2.88
C ALA A 97 1.39 2.42 4.18
N VAL A 98 2.72 2.29 4.13
CA VAL A 98 3.55 2.08 5.33
C VAL A 98 3.58 3.32 6.22
N ALA A 99 3.61 4.52 5.64
CA ALA A 99 3.49 5.76 6.43
C ALA A 99 2.15 5.82 7.18
N LEU A 100 1.04 5.44 6.55
CA LEU A 100 -0.27 5.36 7.21
C LEU A 100 -0.26 4.34 8.34
N ALA A 101 0.28 3.15 8.11
CA ALA A 101 0.39 2.13 9.14
C ALA A 101 1.23 2.61 10.35
N ALA A 102 2.30 3.37 10.11
CA ALA A 102 3.09 3.99 11.17
C ALA A 102 2.29 5.04 11.96
N ILE A 103 1.51 5.89 11.27
CA ILE A 103 0.63 6.88 11.90
C ILE A 103 -0.35 6.20 12.86
N GLU A 104 -1.03 5.16 12.39
CA GLU A 104 -2.03 4.43 13.16
C GLU A 104 -1.41 3.64 14.33
N THR A 105 -0.32 2.90 14.08
CA THR A 105 0.33 2.03 15.08
C THR A 105 0.92 2.82 16.23
N HIS A 106 1.52 3.97 15.93
CA HIS A 106 2.20 4.81 16.94
C HIS A 106 1.37 6.02 17.38
N ALA A 107 0.11 6.11 16.92
CA ALA A 107 -0.79 7.23 17.21
C ALA A 107 -0.13 8.60 16.99
N LEU A 108 0.52 8.77 15.83
CA LEU A 108 1.26 9.98 15.50
C LEU A 108 0.34 11.21 15.47
N GLN A 109 0.89 12.34 15.85
CA GLN A 109 0.13 13.58 15.98
C GLN A 109 0.20 14.42 14.71
N GLU A 110 -0.67 15.38 14.62
CA GLU A 110 -0.65 16.40 13.55
C GLU A 110 0.72 17.05 13.44
N GLY A 111 1.29 17.06 12.24
CA GLY A 111 2.61 17.62 11.96
C GLY A 111 3.79 16.69 12.16
N ASP A 112 3.62 15.50 12.77
CA ASP A 112 4.69 14.51 12.87
C ASP A 112 5.09 13.99 11.49
N CYS A 113 6.37 13.71 11.30
CA CYS A 113 6.96 13.33 10.02
C CYS A 113 7.41 11.87 10.01
N ILE A 114 7.23 11.20 8.89
CA ILE A 114 7.57 9.80 8.69
C ILE A 114 8.52 9.70 7.49
N ALA A 115 9.72 9.17 7.72
CA ALA A 115 10.66 8.79 6.69
C ALA A 115 10.49 7.29 6.39
N VAL A 116 10.12 6.94 5.17
CA VAL A 116 9.88 5.55 4.77
C VAL A 116 10.96 5.12 3.78
N ALA A 117 11.57 3.97 4.07
CA ALA A 117 12.58 3.39 3.19
C ALA A 117 12.33 1.89 2.97
N PHE A 118 12.46 1.45 1.70
CA PHE A 118 12.51 0.03 1.34
C PHE A 118 13.82 -0.28 0.62
N ASP A 119 14.34 -1.49 0.80
CA ASP A 119 15.45 -2.00 0.01
C ASP A 119 15.07 -2.04 -1.49
N ALA A 120 15.72 -1.23 -2.30
CA ALA A 120 15.55 -1.20 -3.75
C ALA A 120 16.52 -2.11 -4.49
N ARG A 121 17.31 -2.91 -3.76
CA ARG A 121 18.43 -3.72 -4.27
C ARG A 121 19.60 -2.87 -4.77
N MET A 122 20.70 -3.52 -5.13
CA MET A 122 21.92 -2.90 -5.69
C MET A 122 22.49 -1.75 -4.84
N GLY A 123 22.25 -1.79 -3.50
CA GLY A 123 22.75 -0.74 -2.60
C GLY A 123 21.93 0.55 -2.64
N GLU A 124 20.70 0.50 -3.12
CA GLU A 124 19.79 1.62 -3.18
C GLU A 124 18.55 1.42 -2.29
N VAL A 125 17.86 2.51 -1.96
CA VAL A 125 16.59 2.50 -1.24
C VAL A 125 15.51 3.23 -2.05
N TYR A 126 14.28 2.72 -1.99
CA TYR A 126 13.09 3.51 -2.28
C TYR A 126 12.82 4.39 -1.08
N TRP A 127 12.70 5.69 -1.32
CA TRP A 127 12.61 6.70 -0.29
C TRP A 127 11.40 7.61 -0.46
N GLY A 128 10.69 7.85 0.63
CA GLY A 128 9.60 8.84 0.68
C GLY A 128 9.49 9.46 2.06
N VAL A 129 9.12 10.74 2.11
CA VAL A 129 8.94 11.49 3.34
C VAL A 129 7.52 12.03 3.40
N PHE A 130 6.84 11.75 4.48
CA PHE A 130 5.45 12.11 4.69
C PHE A 130 5.27 12.91 5.97
N ARG A 131 4.19 13.69 6.04
CA ARG A 131 3.72 14.35 7.26
C ARG A 131 2.34 13.83 7.60
N CYS A 132 2.08 13.67 8.89
CA CYS A 132 0.74 13.36 9.38
C CYS A 132 -0.11 14.63 9.33
N GLU A 133 -1.12 14.64 8.47
CA GLU A 133 -2.10 15.72 8.36
C GLU A 133 -3.52 15.12 8.40
N ALA A 134 -4.32 15.52 9.37
CA ALA A 134 -5.64 14.94 9.62
C ALA A 134 -5.64 13.39 9.72
N GLY A 135 -4.56 12.82 10.30
CA GLY A 135 -4.39 11.38 10.45
C GLY A 135 -3.99 10.65 9.16
N LEU A 136 -3.64 11.36 8.09
CA LEU A 136 -3.25 10.79 6.80
C LEU A 136 -1.81 11.18 6.44
N PRO A 137 -1.08 10.32 5.70
CA PRO A 137 0.26 10.64 5.23
C PRO A 137 0.20 11.56 4.01
N VAL A 138 0.67 12.77 4.16
CA VAL A 138 0.83 13.75 3.07
C VAL A 138 2.28 13.76 2.64
N LEU A 139 2.54 13.51 1.36
CA LEU A 139 3.87 13.45 0.79
C LEU A 139 4.54 14.84 0.81
N LEU A 140 5.74 14.94 1.42
CA LEU A 140 6.50 16.19 1.54
C LEU A 140 7.49 16.42 0.39
N SER A 141 7.94 15.34 -0.24
CA SER A 141 8.88 15.40 -1.35
C SER A 141 8.63 14.25 -2.31
N GLU A 142 9.08 14.37 -3.55
CA GLU A 142 8.93 13.30 -4.53
C GLU A 142 9.52 11.97 -4.03
N GLU A 143 8.75 10.88 -4.20
CA GLU A 143 9.26 9.53 -3.97
C GLU A 143 10.37 9.22 -4.96
N ARG A 144 11.47 8.63 -4.49
CA ARG A 144 12.64 8.37 -5.34
C ARG A 144 13.37 7.09 -4.97
N VAL A 145 14.22 6.64 -5.88
CA VAL A 145 15.25 5.63 -5.60
C VAL A 145 16.60 6.34 -5.55
N CYS A 146 17.40 6.04 -4.54
CA CYS A 146 18.72 6.63 -4.38
C CYS A 146 19.60 5.79 -3.45
N PRO A 147 20.94 6.00 -3.46
CA PRO A 147 21.82 5.46 -2.45
C PRO A 147 21.40 5.90 -1.04
N PRO A 148 21.59 5.08 0.00
CA PRO A 148 21.21 5.43 1.39
C PRO A 148 21.87 6.71 1.92
N ASP A 149 23.08 7.03 1.47
CA ASP A 149 23.80 8.24 1.85
C ASP A 149 23.30 9.53 1.13
N ALA A 150 22.44 9.36 0.13
CA ALA A 150 21.81 10.46 -0.61
C ALA A 150 20.41 10.81 -0.12
N VAL A 151 19.89 10.14 0.93
CA VAL A 151 18.59 10.50 1.50
C VAL A 151 18.67 11.83 2.25
N THR A 152 17.62 12.61 2.12
CA THR A 152 17.54 13.93 2.77
C THR A 152 16.20 14.10 3.44
N LEU A 153 16.21 14.76 4.60
CA LEU A 153 15.00 15.19 5.29
C LEU A 153 14.74 16.66 4.97
N PRO A 154 13.48 17.04 4.67
CA PRO A 154 13.13 18.44 4.48
C PRO A 154 13.46 19.27 5.73
N PRO A 155 14.23 20.39 5.61
CA PRO A 155 14.72 21.13 6.76
C PRO A 155 13.62 21.82 7.59
N ASP A 156 12.51 22.16 6.97
CA ASP A 156 11.41 22.92 7.60
C ASP A 156 10.17 22.05 7.90
N ALA A 157 10.35 20.74 8.01
CA ALA A 157 9.22 19.82 8.15
C ALA A 157 8.47 19.96 9.49
N GLY A 158 9.12 20.42 10.56
CA GLY A 158 8.51 20.50 11.90
C GLY A 158 8.19 19.13 12.49
N GLY A 159 7.61 19.09 13.69
CA GLY A 159 7.16 17.85 14.33
C GLY A 159 8.27 16.90 14.78
N ASN A 160 7.85 15.73 15.24
CA ASN A 160 8.78 14.63 15.54
C ASN A 160 9.01 13.78 14.29
N TRP A 161 10.14 13.08 14.26
CA TRP A 161 10.51 12.21 13.15
C TRP A 161 10.44 10.74 13.52
N TYR A 162 9.85 9.96 12.63
CA TYR A 162 9.72 8.51 12.75
C TYR A 162 10.27 7.84 11.50
N GLY A 163 10.92 6.69 11.68
CA GLY A 163 11.38 5.85 10.58
C GLY A 163 10.46 4.65 10.40
N ALA A 164 10.18 4.26 9.16
CA ALA A 164 9.41 3.08 8.83
C ALA A 164 9.97 2.38 7.59
N GLY A 165 9.69 1.06 7.44
CA GLY A 165 10.16 0.26 6.33
C GLY A 165 11.29 -0.68 6.67
N GLN A 166 12.00 -1.15 5.63
CA GLN A 166 13.08 -2.16 5.71
C GLN A 166 14.35 -1.71 4.95
N GLY A 167 14.48 -0.44 4.69
CA GLY A 167 15.63 0.15 4.01
C GLY A 167 16.70 0.73 4.93
#